data_5f3c55d6a7ce640018f26ce9bbc109ec
#
_entry.id   5f3c55d6a7ce640018f26ce9bbc109ec
#
_cell.length_a   1.000
_cell.length_b   1.000
_cell.length_c   1.000
_cell.angle_alpha   90.00
_cell.angle_beta   90.00
_cell.angle_gamma   90.00
#
_symmetry.space_group_name_H-M   'P 1'
#
loop_
_entity.id
_entity.type
_entity.pdbx_description
1 polymer ?
#
loop_
_entity_poly.entity_id
_entity_poly.type
_entity_poly.pdbx_seq_one_letter_code
_entity_poly.pdbx_strand_id
1 'polypeptide(L)'
;TALTAISRALAAFAEGFRKQPMTQEALLALAQGIEMAVEFSPGSTHVGSTAADAFAAGLGVCQDHTHIFLSCCRYLGVPARYVSGYVHSPGHASNHMATHAWAEAWLHDRWWSFDQLRGKPRPSGRGRIARTPHASFSSPQCGVCCCSMYWRITEIGAPPQLPAK
;
A
#
# COMPACT_ATOMS: atom_id res chain seq x y z
N THR A 1 13.44 5.89 -1.05
CA THR A 1 13.40 6.65 0.22
C THR A 1 13.91 5.77 1.35
N ALA A 2 14.36 6.38 2.46
CA ALA A 2 14.83 5.64 3.63
C ALA A 2 13.76 4.68 4.17
N LEU A 3 12.48 5.12 4.22
CA LEU A 3 11.36 4.32 4.73
C LEU A 3 11.11 3.00 3.97
N THR A 4 11.53 2.91 2.72
CA THR A 4 11.34 1.73 1.86
C THR A 4 12.66 1.18 1.35
N ALA A 5 13.75 1.38 2.09
CA ALA A 5 15.03 0.77 1.79
C ALA A 5 14.93 -0.76 1.94
N ILE A 6 15.51 -1.49 0.99
CA ILE A 6 15.51 -2.95 1.05
C ILE A 6 16.50 -3.43 2.10
N SER A 7 16.06 -4.29 3.01
CA SER A 7 16.93 -5.04 3.91
C SER A 7 17.23 -6.43 3.35
N ARG A 8 18.23 -7.11 3.91
CA ARG A 8 18.56 -8.48 3.52
C ARG A 8 17.37 -9.43 3.75
N ALA A 9 16.64 -9.24 4.84
CA ALA A 9 15.45 -10.06 5.16
C ALA A 9 14.32 -9.81 4.15
N LEU A 10 14.03 -8.55 3.82
CA LEU A 10 13.03 -8.20 2.81
C LEU A 10 13.43 -8.68 1.42
N ALA A 11 14.72 -8.62 1.05
CA ALA A 11 15.19 -9.14 -0.22
C ALA A 11 14.98 -10.65 -0.32
N ALA A 12 15.34 -11.40 0.72
CA ALA A 12 15.14 -12.86 0.78
C ALA A 12 13.65 -13.22 0.72
N PHE A 13 12.80 -12.46 1.43
CA PHE A 13 11.35 -12.65 1.37
C PHE A 13 10.79 -12.39 -0.03
N ALA A 14 11.17 -11.28 -0.65
CA ALA A 14 10.71 -10.89 -1.98
C ALA A 14 11.12 -11.90 -3.06
N GLU A 15 12.30 -12.52 -2.95
CA GLU A 15 12.78 -13.51 -3.90
C GLU A 15 11.85 -14.70 -4.05
N GLY A 16 11.15 -15.10 -2.98
CA GLY A 16 10.15 -16.17 -3.02
C GLY A 16 8.99 -15.91 -3.99
N PHE A 17 8.77 -14.65 -4.37
CA PHE A 17 7.68 -14.22 -5.25
C PHE A 17 8.16 -13.83 -6.65
N ARG A 18 9.45 -13.96 -6.94
CA ARG A 18 10.01 -13.61 -8.25
C ARG A 18 9.45 -14.49 -9.36
N LYS A 19 8.87 -13.85 -10.38
CA LYS A 19 8.41 -14.47 -11.63
C LYS A 19 8.96 -13.68 -12.83
N GLN A 20 9.14 -14.37 -13.94
CA GLN A 20 9.58 -13.75 -15.20
C GLN A 20 8.67 -14.23 -16.35
N PRO A 21 7.83 -13.37 -16.90
CA PRO A 21 7.58 -11.96 -16.48
C PRO A 21 6.83 -11.89 -15.14
N MET A 22 6.92 -10.73 -14.47
CA MET A 22 6.16 -10.47 -13.25
C MET A 22 4.67 -10.38 -13.60
N THR A 23 3.83 -11.10 -12.83
CA THR A 23 2.39 -11.14 -13.05
C THR A 23 1.61 -10.50 -11.89
N GLN A 24 0.34 -10.22 -12.14
CA GLN A 24 -0.56 -9.68 -11.13
C GLN A 24 -0.76 -10.68 -9.98
N GLU A 25 -0.85 -11.97 -10.30
CA GLU A 25 -1.00 -13.05 -9.32
C GLU A 25 0.24 -13.16 -8.42
N ALA A 26 1.44 -12.95 -8.96
CA ALA A 26 2.67 -12.95 -8.17
C ALA A 26 2.70 -11.77 -7.18
N LEU A 27 2.27 -10.58 -7.62
CA LEU A 27 2.16 -9.43 -6.72
C LEU A 27 1.04 -9.56 -5.70
N LEU A 28 -0.06 -10.24 -6.05
CA LEU A 28 -1.11 -10.58 -5.09
C LEU A 28 -0.59 -11.56 -4.04
N ALA A 29 0.14 -12.58 -4.46
CA ALA A 29 0.76 -13.54 -3.53
C ALA A 29 1.77 -12.85 -2.61
N LEU A 30 2.55 -11.87 -3.13
CA LEU A 30 3.44 -11.04 -2.33
C LEU A 30 2.65 -10.24 -1.28
N ALA A 31 1.54 -9.59 -1.66
CA ALA A 31 0.69 -8.82 -0.74
C ALA A 31 0.13 -9.72 0.37
N GLN A 32 -0.37 -10.90 0.03
CA GLN A 32 -0.87 -11.90 0.99
C GLN A 32 0.25 -12.42 1.90
N GLY A 33 1.44 -12.65 1.34
CA GLY A 33 2.62 -13.05 2.12
C GLY A 33 3.01 -11.99 3.16
N ILE A 34 2.89 -10.71 2.82
CA ILE A 34 3.14 -9.60 3.76
C ILE A 34 2.07 -9.59 4.87
N GLU A 35 0.79 -9.76 4.52
CA GLU A 35 -0.31 -9.84 5.50
C GLU A 35 -0.11 -10.99 6.50
N MET A 36 0.42 -12.12 6.02
CA MET A 36 0.74 -13.27 6.88
C MET A 36 2.00 -13.05 7.75
N ALA A 37 2.97 -12.29 7.26
CA ALA A 37 4.24 -12.05 7.94
C ALA A 37 4.20 -10.89 8.93
N VAL A 38 3.26 -9.95 8.77
CA VAL A 38 3.14 -8.73 9.57
C VAL A 38 1.70 -8.59 10.04
N GLU A 39 1.47 -8.75 11.34
CA GLU A 39 0.16 -8.60 11.95
C GLU A 39 -0.25 -7.12 11.99
N PHE A 40 -1.51 -6.84 11.64
CA PHE A 40 -2.06 -5.49 11.74
C PHE A 40 -2.26 -5.11 13.22
N SER A 41 -1.46 -4.15 13.71
CA SER A 41 -1.43 -3.73 15.11
C SER A 41 -1.40 -2.20 15.23
N PRO A 42 -2.55 -1.55 15.47
CA PRO A 42 -2.59 -0.11 15.68
C PRO A 42 -1.70 0.34 16.85
N GLY A 43 -0.89 1.39 16.62
CA GLY A 43 0.00 1.94 17.62
C GLY A 43 1.33 1.20 17.81
N SER A 44 1.60 0.12 17.07
CA SER A 44 2.88 -0.61 17.10
C SER A 44 4.03 0.12 16.40
N THR A 45 3.71 1.04 15.49
CA THR A 45 4.67 1.78 14.67
C THR A 45 4.34 3.27 14.66
N HIS A 46 5.25 4.09 14.11
CA HIS A 46 5.10 5.52 13.94
C HIS A 46 5.48 5.94 12.52
N VAL A 47 5.23 7.20 12.15
CA VAL A 47 5.46 7.72 10.78
C VAL A 47 6.90 7.61 10.27
N GLY A 48 7.86 7.45 11.15
CA GLY A 48 9.28 7.25 10.82
C GLY A 48 9.71 5.78 10.79
N SER A 49 8.81 4.82 11.11
CA SER A 49 9.14 3.40 11.06
C SER A 49 9.44 2.97 9.61
N THR A 50 10.52 2.22 9.43
CA THR A 50 10.89 1.73 8.10
C THR A 50 10.22 0.40 7.77
N ALA A 51 10.15 0.05 6.49
CA ALA A 51 9.69 -1.26 6.03
C ALA A 51 10.47 -2.41 6.70
N ALA A 52 11.78 -2.21 6.91
CA ALA A 52 12.64 -3.20 7.55
C ALA A 52 12.31 -3.38 9.04
N ASP A 53 12.03 -2.28 9.76
CA ASP A 53 11.68 -2.32 11.19
C ASP A 53 10.35 -3.04 11.40
N ALA A 54 9.32 -2.66 10.64
CA ALA A 54 8.00 -3.28 10.73
C ALA A 54 8.03 -4.76 10.35
N PHE A 55 8.77 -5.12 9.29
CA PHE A 55 8.92 -6.51 8.89
C PHE A 55 9.67 -7.34 9.94
N ALA A 56 10.73 -6.79 10.56
CA ALA A 56 11.47 -7.47 11.61
C ALA A 56 10.65 -7.63 12.90
N ALA A 57 9.80 -6.64 13.21
CA ALA A 57 8.90 -6.71 14.36
C ALA A 57 7.70 -7.65 14.14
N GLY A 58 7.34 -7.95 12.88
CA GLY A 58 6.15 -8.70 12.54
C GLY A 58 4.83 -7.98 12.87
N LEU A 59 4.89 -6.67 13.10
CA LEU A 59 3.75 -5.84 13.51
C LEU A 59 3.77 -4.53 12.70
N GLY A 60 2.59 -4.05 12.29
CA GLY A 60 2.50 -2.78 11.56
C GLY A 60 1.07 -2.35 11.26
N VAL A 61 0.94 -1.19 10.65
CA VAL A 61 -0.33 -0.64 10.15
C VAL A 61 -0.34 -0.59 8.61
N CYS A 62 -1.41 -0.08 8.00
CA CYS A 62 -1.53 -0.01 6.54
C CYS A 62 -0.34 0.69 5.86
N GLN A 63 0.23 1.71 6.49
CA GLN A 63 1.43 2.40 6.02
C GLN A 63 2.62 1.43 5.92
N ASP A 64 2.85 0.63 6.96
CA ASP A 64 4.00 -0.29 7.04
C ASP A 64 3.88 -1.42 6.03
N HIS A 65 2.70 -2.05 5.93
CA HIS A 65 2.41 -3.05 4.89
C HIS A 65 2.67 -2.49 3.49
N THR A 66 2.24 -1.24 3.25
CA THR A 66 2.48 -0.56 1.97
C THR A 66 3.98 -0.31 1.74
N HIS A 67 4.73 0.14 2.75
CA HIS A 67 6.19 0.36 2.64
C HIS A 67 6.93 -0.94 2.36
N ILE A 68 6.56 -2.05 3.00
CA ILE A 68 7.13 -3.38 2.77
C ILE A 68 6.86 -3.82 1.32
N PHE A 69 5.62 -3.70 0.86
CA PHE A 69 5.25 -4.06 -0.52
C PHE A 69 6.04 -3.24 -1.56
N LEU A 70 6.17 -1.92 -1.36
CA LEU A 70 6.96 -1.05 -2.23
C LEU A 70 8.45 -1.42 -2.26
N SER A 71 9.01 -1.77 -1.09
CA SER A 71 10.40 -2.21 -0.97
C SER A 71 10.62 -3.48 -1.80
N CYS A 72 9.73 -4.47 -1.64
CA CYS A 72 9.78 -5.72 -2.40
C CYS A 72 9.57 -5.51 -3.91
N CYS A 73 8.58 -4.69 -4.32
CA CYS A 73 8.34 -4.38 -5.73
C CYS A 73 9.58 -3.78 -6.39
N ARG A 74 10.22 -2.80 -5.75
CA ARG A 74 11.44 -2.16 -6.28
C ARG A 74 12.59 -3.15 -6.40
N TYR A 75 12.76 -4.03 -5.43
CA TYR A 75 13.75 -5.11 -5.49
C TYR A 75 13.49 -6.08 -6.64
N LEU A 76 12.22 -6.39 -6.90
CA LEU A 76 11.80 -7.25 -8.00
C LEU A 76 11.80 -6.55 -9.38
N GLY A 77 12.15 -5.26 -9.44
CA GLY A 77 12.17 -4.48 -10.67
C GLY A 77 10.80 -4.01 -11.14
N VAL A 78 9.79 -4.02 -10.26
CA VAL A 78 8.43 -3.54 -10.57
C VAL A 78 8.28 -2.08 -10.14
N PRO A 79 7.97 -1.15 -11.06
CA PRO A 79 7.65 0.22 -10.68
C PRO A 79 6.43 0.24 -9.78
N ALA A 80 6.57 0.88 -8.61
CA ALA A 80 5.48 0.96 -7.64
C ALA A 80 5.49 2.29 -6.90
N ARG A 81 4.31 2.76 -6.48
CA ARG A 81 4.12 4.02 -5.77
C ARG A 81 3.20 3.88 -4.56
N TYR A 82 3.45 4.72 -3.57
CA TYR A 82 2.62 4.86 -2.38
C TYR A 82 1.41 5.72 -2.68
N VAL A 83 0.25 5.31 -2.21
CA VAL A 83 -0.98 6.10 -2.27
C VAL A 83 -1.57 6.21 -0.87
N SER A 84 -1.94 7.44 -0.51
CA SER A 84 -2.64 7.73 0.74
C SER A 84 -4.03 8.29 0.43
N GLY A 85 -5.00 7.92 1.23
CA GLY A 85 -6.38 8.37 1.06
C GLY A 85 -7.21 8.13 2.31
N TYR A 86 -8.52 8.14 2.12
CA TYR A 86 -9.49 7.95 3.19
C TYR A 86 -10.42 6.81 2.85
N VAL A 87 -10.80 6.06 3.87
CA VAL A 87 -11.84 5.02 3.78
C VAL A 87 -13.14 5.57 4.34
N HIS A 88 -14.19 5.48 3.56
CA HIS A 88 -15.54 5.80 4.01
C HIS A 88 -16.26 4.55 4.52
N SER A 89 -16.79 4.61 5.73
CA SER A 89 -17.61 3.55 6.34
C SER A 89 -19.06 3.94 6.31
N PRO A 90 -19.89 3.39 5.44
CA PRO A 90 -21.33 3.61 5.50
C PRO A 90 -21.90 2.87 6.73
N GLY A 91 -22.71 3.55 7.56
CA GLY A 91 -23.48 2.92 8.62
C GLY A 91 -23.09 3.27 10.05
N HIS A 92 -22.05 4.06 10.31
CA HIS A 92 -21.84 4.67 11.62
C HIS A 92 -22.39 6.09 11.66
N ALA A 93 -23.12 6.44 12.74
CA ALA A 93 -23.76 7.74 12.96
C ALA A 93 -22.77 8.94 13.01
N SER A 94 -21.49 8.68 13.04
CA SER A 94 -20.41 9.64 12.82
C SER A 94 -19.70 9.26 11.53
N ASN A 95 -19.65 10.16 10.54
CA ASN A 95 -18.86 10.04 9.31
C ASN A 95 -17.35 9.98 9.63
N HIS A 96 -16.88 8.89 10.22
CA HIS A 96 -15.47 8.69 10.50
C HIS A 96 -14.76 8.30 9.19
N MET A 97 -14.01 9.25 8.66
CA MET A 97 -13.06 9.00 7.58
C MET A 97 -11.75 8.55 8.21
N ALA A 98 -11.43 7.27 8.12
CA ALA A 98 -10.14 6.77 8.53
C ALA A 98 -9.12 6.99 7.40
N THR A 99 -7.93 7.47 7.75
CA THR A 99 -6.80 7.51 6.83
C THR A 99 -6.38 6.08 6.47
N HIS A 100 -6.01 5.87 5.21
CA HIS A 100 -5.60 4.58 4.72
C HIS A 100 -4.44 4.72 3.72
N ALA A 101 -3.62 3.68 3.62
CA ALA A 101 -2.51 3.62 2.68
C ALA A 101 -2.56 2.30 1.90
N TRP A 102 -2.18 2.37 0.62
CA TRP A 102 -2.05 1.22 -0.27
C TRP A 102 -0.95 1.48 -1.30
N ALA A 103 -0.59 0.45 -2.05
CA ALA A 103 0.36 0.56 -3.13
C ALA A 103 -0.31 0.51 -4.50
N GLU A 104 0.31 1.14 -5.48
CA GLU A 104 0.03 0.89 -6.88
C GLU A 104 1.31 0.40 -7.57
N ALA A 105 1.17 -0.65 -8.39
CA ALA A 105 2.26 -1.22 -9.17
C ALA A 105 1.94 -1.15 -10.67
N TRP A 106 2.97 -0.90 -11.49
CA TRP A 106 2.85 -0.81 -12.94
C TRP A 106 3.06 -2.18 -13.58
N LEU A 107 2.00 -2.71 -14.19
CA LEU A 107 2.03 -3.99 -14.92
C LEU A 107 1.18 -3.87 -16.19
N HIS A 108 1.67 -4.42 -17.32
CA HIS A 108 0.92 -4.49 -18.56
C HIS A 108 0.33 -3.14 -19.00
N ASP A 109 1.18 -2.11 -19.01
CA ASP A 109 0.86 -0.75 -19.45
C ASP A 109 -0.25 -0.04 -18.66
N ARG A 110 -0.42 -0.43 -17.39
CA ARG A 110 -1.35 0.25 -16.46
C ARG A 110 -0.95 0.12 -15.00
N TRP A 111 -1.48 1.00 -14.18
CA TRP A 111 -1.37 0.92 -12.74
C TRP A 111 -2.43 -0.02 -12.16
N TRP A 112 -2.01 -0.86 -11.22
CA TRP A 112 -2.86 -1.76 -10.45
C TRP A 112 -2.72 -1.43 -8.97
N SER A 113 -3.86 -1.26 -8.28
CA SER A 113 -3.88 -1.03 -6.84
C SER A 113 -3.79 -2.34 -6.07
N PHE A 114 -2.89 -2.38 -5.11
CA PHE A 114 -2.70 -3.49 -4.17
C PHE A 114 -2.88 -2.96 -2.76
N ASP A 115 -3.97 -3.38 -2.11
CA ASP A 115 -4.23 -3.10 -0.71
C ASP A 115 -3.91 -4.35 0.09
N GLN A 116 -2.85 -4.33 0.86
CA GLN A 116 -2.32 -5.48 1.59
C GLN A 116 -3.28 -5.99 2.68
N LEU A 117 -4.25 -5.17 3.08
CA LEU A 117 -5.25 -5.53 4.09
C LEU A 117 -6.63 -5.89 3.48
N ARG A 118 -6.79 -5.86 2.16
CA ARG A 118 -8.09 -6.05 1.48
C ARG A 118 -8.09 -7.00 0.28
N GLY A 119 -7.00 -7.63 -0.02
CA GLY A 119 -6.87 -8.90 -0.75
C GLY A 119 -7.00 -8.91 -2.26
N LYS A 120 -7.77 -8.12 -3.00
CA LYS A 120 -7.88 -8.27 -4.47
C LYS A 120 -7.34 -7.06 -5.23
N PRO A 121 -6.39 -7.25 -6.18
CA PRO A 121 -5.91 -6.15 -7.00
C PRO A 121 -7.02 -5.62 -7.92
N ARG A 122 -7.02 -4.31 -8.15
CA ARG A 122 -7.95 -3.63 -9.04
C ARG A 122 -7.20 -2.73 -10.00
N PRO A 123 -7.69 -2.55 -11.27
CA PRO A 123 -7.18 -1.50 -12.12
C PRO A 123 -7.33 -0.15 -11.43
N SER A 124 -6.26 0.64 -11.41
CA SER A 124 -6.34 2.02 -10.92
C SER A 124 -7.22 2.81 -11.88
N GLY A 125 -8.41 3.18 -11.43
CA GLY A 125 -9.39 3.94 -12.22
C GLY A 125 -9.47 5.38 -11.71
N ARG A 126 -9.94 6.31 -12.55
CA ARG A 126 -10.30 7.66 -12.12
C ARG A 126 -11.51 7.57 -11.19
N GLY A 127 -11.29 7.54 -9.90
CA GLY A 127 -12.36 7.66 -8.92
C GLY A 127 -12.94 9.07 -8.94
N ARG A 128 -14.26 9.21 -8.77
CA ARG A 128 -14.89 10.52 -8.57
C ARG A 128 -14.34 11.16 -7.30
N ILE A 129 -13.77 12.34 -7.46
CA ILE A 129 -13.32 13.17 -6.36
C ILE A 129 -14.57 13.76 -5.70
N ALA A 130 -14.92 13.31 -4.49
CA ALA A 130 -15.79 14.08 -3.63
C ALA A 130 -14.98 15.25 -3.05
N ARG A 131 -15.25 16.47 -3.46
CA ARG A 131 -14.72 17.68 -2.82
C ARG A 131 -15.42 17.84 -1.47
N THR A 132 -14.71 17.58 -0.38
CA THR A 132 -15.14 18.04 0.93
C THR A 132 -14.40 19.33 1.29
N PRO A 133 -15.06 20.33 1.89
CA PRO A 133 -14.41 21.53 2.39
C PRO A 133 -13.41 21.17 3.50
N HIS A 134 -12.37 21.99 3.63
CA HIS A 134 -11.35 21.89 4.67
C HIS A 134 -11.95 21.69 6.07
N ALA A 135 -11.67 20.56 6.70
CA ALA A 135 -11.78 20.39 8.13
C ALA A 135 -10.40 20.05 8.69
N SER A 136 -9.98 20.80 9.69
CA SER A 136 -8.75 20.58 10.46
C SER A 136 -8.82 19.22 11.16
N PHE A 137 -7.84 18.35 10.88
CA PHE A 137 -7.81 16.99 11.38
C PHE A 137 -6.94 16.86 12.63
N SER A 138 -7.56 16.47 13.74
CA SER A 138 -6.90 15.77 14.85
C SER A 138 -7.19 14.28 14.71
N SER A 139 -6.14 13.46 14.64
CA SER A 139 -6.22 12.02 14.42
C SER A 139 -6.81 11.30 15.64
N PRO A 140 -7.89 10.55 15.52
CA PRO A 140 -8.22 9.48 16.44
C PRO A 140 -7.86 8.11 15.86
N GLN A 141 -7.50 7.21 16.75
CA GLN A 141 -7.06 5.85 16.55
C GLN A 141 -7.92 5.07 15.55
N CYS A 142 -7.26 4.39 14.59
CA CYS A 142 -7.86 3.53 13.59
C CYS A 142 -8.52 2.32 14.25
N GLY A 143 -9.83 2.38 14.47
CA GLY A 143 -10.65 1.21 14.77
C GLY A 143 -10.94 0.43 13.48
N VAL A 144 -10.90 -0.89 13.58
CA VAL A 144 -11.14 -1.84 12.48
C VAL A 144 -12.41 -1.48 11.70
N CYS A 145 -12.27 -1.20 10.41
CA CYS A 145 -13.39 -0.84 9.57
C CYS A 145 -13.42 -1.63 8.26
N CYS A 146 -14.40 -2.53 8.14
CA CYS A 146 -14.82 -3.12 6.88
C CYS A 146 -15.69 -2.13 6.13
N CYS A 147 -15.19 -1.46 5.07
CA CYS A 147 -16.02 -0.52 4.34
C CYS A 147 -15.65 -0.32 2.89
N SER A 148 -16.69 -0.01 2.10
CA SER A 148 -16.60 0.32 0.68
C SER A 148 -15.77 1.56 0.44
N MET A 149 -14.82 1.47 -0.48
CA MET A 149 -13.88 2.54 -0.79
C MET A 149 -14.45 3.54 -1.79
N TYR A 150 -14.30 4.84 -1.49
CA TYR A 150 -14.25 5.90 -2.48
C TYR A 150 -12.80 6.41 -2.60
N TRP A 151 -12.25 6.37 -3.81
CA TRP A 151 -10.87 6.66 -4.11
C TRP A 151 -10.66 8.11 -4.51
N ARG A 152 -9.60 8.71 -4.03
CA ARG A 152 -9.02 9.90 -4.64
C ARG A 152 -7.62 9.57 -5.12
N ILE A 153 -7.42 9.58 -6.44
CA ILE A 153 -6.10 9.56 -7.05
C ILE A 153 -5.69 11.00 -7.29
N THR A 154 -4.59 11.44 -6.69
CA THR A 154 -3.86 12.59 -7.17
C THR A 154 -2.99 12.11 -8.32
N GLU A 155 -3.26 12.57 -9.54
CA GLU A 155 -2.35 12.37 -10.67
C GLU A 155 -1.02 13.05 -10.35
N ILE A 156 0.02 12.29 -10.14
CA ILE A 156 1.39 12.77 -10.12
C ILE A 156 2.14 12.03 -11.22
N GLY A 157 2.30 12.70 -12.34
CA GLY A 157 3.32 12.44 -13.34
C GLY A 157 3.09 11.24 -14.26
N ALA A 158 3.58 11.39 -15.49
CA ALA A 158 3.73 10.32 -16.45
C ALA A 158 4.55 9.14 -15.85
N PRO A 159 4.36 7.91 -16.35
CA PRO A 159 5.14 6.76 -15.89
C PRO A 159 6.64 7.06 -16.05
N PRO A 160 7.49 6.58 -15.12
CA PRO A 160 8.92 6.71 -15.28
C PRO A 160 9.32 6.04 -16.59
N GLN A 161 10.03 6.78 -17.44
CA GLN A 161 10.63 6.19 -18.63
C GLN A 161 11.65 5.16 -18.14
N LEU A 162 11.43 3.90 -18.46
CA LEU A 162 12.42 2.86 -18.24
C LEU A 162 13.64 3.21 -19.11
N PRO A 163 14.87 3.11 -18.59
CA PRO A 163 16.06 3.28 -19.40
C PRO A 163 16.01 2.27 -20.55
N ALA A 164 16.25 2.75 -21.77
CA ALA A 164 16.43 1.89 -22.95
C ALA A 164 17.57 0.89 -22.65
N LYS A 165 17.31 -0.38 -22.98
CA LYS A 165 18.32 -1.43 -22.87
C LYS A 165 19.46 -1.22 -23.85
#